data_45ddfa89e9a4a522cc5eda10923ca981
#
_entry.id   45ddfa89e9a4a522cc5eda10923ca981
#
_cell.length_a   1.000
_cell.length_b   1.000
_cell.length_c   1.000
_cell.angle_alpha   90.00
_cell.angle_beta   90.00
_cell.angle_gamma   90.00
#
_symmetry.space_group_name_H-M   'P 1'
#
loop_
_entity.id
_entity.type
_entity.pdbx_description
1 polymer ?
#
loop_
_entity_poly.entity_id
_entity_poly.type
_entity_poly.pdbx_seq_one_letter_code
_entity_poly.pdbx_strand_id
1 'polypeptide(L)'
;MTPHLQAQALACERDWRMLFEQLDLSVRPGDMLQVSGPNGSGKTSLLRLLAGLMQPTAGQVLLGGQPLAGQGAALARMLLWIGHAAGIKDVLSAEENLTWLCALHQPASREAIWQALAAVGLHGFEDVPCHTLSAGQQRRVALARLYLPAPAPLWILDEPFTALDKHGVAQLEGHLAAHCENGGMVVLTTHHSLATMPSGYRELDLARWAA
;
A
#
# COMPACT_ATOMS: atom_id res chain seq x y z
N MET A 1 18.06 -11.89 4.10
CA MET A 1 16.66 -12.26 4.43
C MET A 1 15.84 -10.99 4.46
N THR A 2 14.71 -10.96 3.76
CA THR A 2 13.80 -9.82 3.80
C THR A 2 13.21 -9.72 5.22
N PRO A 3 13.31 -8.56 5.89
CA PRO A 3 12.75 -8.40 7.23
C PRO A 3 11.22 -8.50 7.18
N HIS A 4 10.62 -9.12 8.19
CA HIS A 4 9.18 -9.19 8.37
C HIS A 4 8.66 -8.00 9.18
N LEU A 5 7.40 -7.64 8.97
CA LEU A 5 6.71 -6.59 9.72
C LEU A 5 5.91 -7.22 10.86
N GLN A 6 5.94 -6.63 12.05
CA GLN A 6 5.19 -7.10 13.22
C GLN A 6 4.55 -5.92 13.95
N ALA A 7 3.39 -6.16 14.55
CA ALA A 7 2.82 -5.30 15.58
C ALA A 7 2.70 -6.11 16.87
N GLN A 8 3.01 -5.49 18.00
CA GLN A 8 2.97 -6.10 19.33
C GLN A 8 2.15 -5.21 20.27
N ALA A 9 1.08 -5.78 20.83
CA ALA A 9 0.15 -5.13 21.74
C ALA A 9 -0.27 -3.73 21.27
N LEU A 10 -0.49 -3.58 19.94
CA LEU A 10 -0.69 -2.29 19.30
C LEU A 10 -2.05 -1.70 19.70
N ALA A 11 -2.06 -0.43 20.12
CA ALA A 11 -3.28 0.31 20.41
C ALA A 11 -3.33 1.62 19.63
N CYS A 12 -4.52 2.02 19.24
CA CYS A 12 -4.79 3.25 18.52
C CYS A 12 -6.00 3.97 19.10
N GLU A 13 -5.77 5.15 19.63
CA GLU A 13 -6.81 6.09 20.03
C GLU A 13 -6.83 7.27 19.05
N ARG A 14 -8.02 7.72 18.70
CA ARG A 14 -8.21 8.90 17.85
C ARG A 14 -9.47 9.65 18.27
N ASP A 15 -9.34 10.97 18.39
CA ASP A 15 -10.45 11.86 18.76
C ASP A 15 -11.16 11.38 20.07
N TRP A 16 -10.32 11.01 21.08
CA TRP A 16 -10.77 10.49 22.39
C TRP A 16 -11.55 9.18 22.32
N ARG A 17 -11.41 8.45 21.22
CA ARG A 17 -12.02 7.13 21.04
C ARG A 17 -10.94 6.10 20.81
N MET A 18 -10.90 5.06 21.63
CA MET A 18 -10.11 3.87 21.37
C MET A 18 -10.69 3.13 20.16
N LEU A 19 -9.89 2.94 19.12
CA LEU A 19 -10.28 2.24 17.90
C LEU A 19 -10.01 0.74 18.03
N PHE A 20 -8.85 0.40 18.55
CA PHE A 20 -8.45 -0.97 18.87
C PHE A 20 -7.32 -0.98 19.88
N GLU A 21 -7.19 -2.08 20.61
CA GLU A 21 -6.13 -2.31 21.60
C GLU A 21 -5.64 -3.76 21.58
N GLN A 22 -4.45 -4.00 22.16
CA GLN A 22 -3.82 -5.32 22.28
C GLN A 22 -3.72 -6.10 20.96
N LEU A 23 -3.56 -5.38 19.82
CA LEU A 23 -3.50 -5.99 18.50
C LEU A 23 -2.09 -6.53 18.23
N ASP A 24 -2.02 -7.85 17.99
CA ASP A 24 -0.83 -8.54 17.53
C ASP A 24 -1.00 -9.01 16.10
N LEU A 25 -0.02 -8.73 15.25
CA LEU A 25 0.04 -9.26 13.88
C LEU A 25 1.47 -9.45 13.41
N SER A 26 1.65 -10.29 12.41
CA SER A 26 2.90 -10.40 11.67
C SER A 26 2.65 -10.55 10.18
N VAL A 27 3.49 -9.94 9.35
CA VAL A 27 3.47 -10.07 7.89
C VAL A 27 4.86 -10.50 7.45
N ARG A 28 4.95 -11.63 6.80
CA ARG A 28 6.19 -12.27 6.35
C ARG A 28 6.28 -12.25 4.83
N PRO A 29 7.47 -12.41 4.26
CA PRO A 29 7.61 -12.63 2.82
C PRO A 29 6.65 -13.71 2.31
N GLY A 30 5.88 -13.39 1.27
CA GLY A 30 4.82 -14.23 0.72
C GLY A 30 3.42 -13.95 1.26
N ASP A 31 3.28 -13.18 2.34
CA ASP A 31 1.97 -12.90 2.93
C ASP A 31 1.23 -11.77 2.20
N MET A 32 -0.09 -11.96 2.05
CA MET A 32 -1.06 -10.90 1.76
C MET A 32 -2.04 -10.80 2.93
N LEU A 33 -2.02 -9.70 3.67
CA LEU A 33 -2.91 -9.45 4.79
C LEU A 33 -4.00 -8.46 4.39
N GLN A 34 -5.24 -8.92 4.30
CA GLN A 34 -6.41 -8.05 4.16
C GLN A 34 -6.89 -7.62 5.54
N VAL A 35 -6.97 -6.32 5.77
CA VAL A 35 -7.57 -5.74 6.98
C VAL A 35 -9.03 -5.43 6.69
N SER A 36 -9.94 -6.13 7.34
CA SER A 36 -11.39 -5.95 7.25
C SER A 36 -11.97 -5.32 8.51
N GLY A 37 -13.24 -4.98 8.47
CA GLY A 37 -13.97 -4.38 9.58
C GLY A 37 -14.89 -3.24 9.14
N PRO A 38 -15.80 -2.78 9.99
CA PRO A 38 -16.77 -1.72 9.68
C PRO A 38 -16.08 -0.37 9.40
N ASN A 39 -16.82 0.56 8.81
CA ASN A 39 -16.32 1.93 8.64
C ASN A 39 -16.08 2.56 10.01
N GLY A 40 -14.97 3.27 10.15
CA GLY A 40 -14.56 3.87 11.42
C GLY A 40 -13.91 2.91 12.43
N SER A 41 -13.67 1.63 12.08
CA SER A 41 -12.97 0.68 12.97
C SER A 41 -11.45 0.94 13.10
N GLY A 42 -10.89 1.85 12.30
CA GLY A 42 -9.46 2.16 12.37
C GLY A 42 -8.59 1.48 11.30
N LYS A 43 -9.16 0.88 10.24
CA LYS A 43 -8.39 0.23 9.16
C LYS A 43 -7.27 1.12 8.60
N THR A 44 -7.62 2.31 8.13
CA THR A 44 -6.64 3.30 7.62
C THR A 44 -5.62 3.71 8.70
N SER A 45 -6.05 3.80 9.97
CA SER A 45 -5.15 4.11 11.09
C SER A 45 -4.15 2.98 11.30
N LEU A 46 -4.60 1.73 11.28
CA LEU A 46 -3.71 0.56 11.37
C LEU A 46 -2.69 0.57 10.22
N LEU A 47 -3.13 0.77 8.98
CA LEU A 47 -2.22 0.84 7.84
C LEU A 47 -1.17 1.96 8.01
N ARG A 48 -1.57 3.14 8.52
CA ARG A 48 -0.65 4.25 8.80
C ARG A 48 0.35 3.95 9.91
N LEU A 49 -0.07 3.24 10.96
CA LEU A 49 0.83 2.76 12.02
C LEU A 49 1.88 1.79 11.46
N LEU A 50 1.45 0.82 10.65
CA LEU A 50 2.32 -0.16 10.00
C LEU A 50 3.28 0.51 9.00
N ALA A 51 2.85 1.59 8.36
CA ALA A 51 3.67 2.40 7.45
C ALA A 51 4.59 3.40 8.17
N GLY A 52 4.55 3.48 9.50
CA GLY A 52 5.33 4.47 10.27
C GLY A 52 4.89 5.92 10.06
N LEU A 53 3.70 6.14 9.50
CA LEU A 53 3.12 7.46 9.23
C LEU A 53 2.33 8.00 10.44
N MET A 54 2.16 7.19 11.47
CA MET A 54 1.47 7.55 12.71
C MET A 54 2.14 6.82 13.88
N GLN A 55 2.14 7.44 15.06
CA GLN A 55 2.62 6.82 16.30
C GLN A 55 1.48 6.05 16.98
N PRO A 56 1.72 4.86 17.53
CA PRO A 56 0.72 4.14 18.29
C PRO A 56 0.49 4.78 19.67
N THR A 57 -0.72 4.62 20.20
CA THR A 57 -1.07 5.03 21.57
C THR A 57 -0.37 4.12 22.60
N ALA A 58 -0.28 2.83 22.32
CA ALA A 58 0.50 1.85 23.07
C ALA A 58 0.99 0.73 22.15
N GLY A 59 1.93 -0.08 22.64
CA GLY A 59 2.56 -1.12 21.85
C GLY A 59 3.60 -0.58 20.86
N GLN A 60 3.98 -1.40 19.91
CA GLN A 60 5.01 -1.04 18.93
C GLN A 60 4.87 -1.78 17.61
N VAL A 61 5.40 -1.18 16.54
CA VAL A 61 5.60 -1.84 15.26
C VAL A 61 7.08 -2.15 15.11
N LEU A 62 7.40 -3.35 14.65
CA LEU A 62 8.76 -3.85 14.44
C LEU A 62 8.98 -4.17 12.97
N LEU A 63 10.17 -3.84 12.46
CA LEU A 63 10.67 -4.26 11.16
C LEU A 63 11.94 -5.09 11.37
N GLY A 64 11.90 -6.37 10.98
CA GLY A 64 13.03 -7.29 11.22
C GLY A 64 13.37 -7.48 12.70
N GLY A 65 12.38 -7.40 13.60
CA GLY A 65 12.54 -7.53 15.03
C GLY A 65 13.04 -6.28 15.76
N GLN A 66 13.23 -5.16 15.04
CA GLN A 66 13.65 -3.88 15.64
C GLN A 66 12.51 -2.87 15.57
N PRO A 67 12.32 -2.01 16.60
CA PRO A 67 11.29 -0.98 16.58
C PRO A 67 11.37 -0.12 15.31
N LEU A 68 10.21 0.16 14.70
CA LEU A 68 10.11 0.98 13.51
C LEU A 68 10.54 2.43 13.77
N ALA A 69 10.33 2.91 14.99
CA ALA A 69 10.83 4.21 15.44
C ALA A 69 12.36 4.26 15.28
N GLY A 70 12.86 5.25 14.52
CA GLY A 70 14.29 5.39 14.21
C GLY A 70 14.75 4.66 12.95
N GLN A 71 13.92 3.83 12.31
CA GLN A 71 14.28 3.10 11.08
C GLN A 71 13.78 3.75 9.78
N GLY A 72 13.51 5.05 9.78
CA GLY A 72 12.88 5.74 8.63
C GLY A 72 13.58 5.48 7.29
N ALA A 73 14.91 5.47 7.23
CA ALA A 73 15.65 5.20 6.00
C ALA A 73 15.55 3.73 5.54
N ALA A 74 15.50 2.77 6.46
CA ALA A 74 15.30 1.36 6.13
C ALA A 74 13.88 1.11 5.65
N LEU A 75 12.90 1.66 6.35
CA LEU A 75 11.48 1.58 5.98
C LEU A 75 11.23 2.20 4.61
N ALA A 76 11.78 3.39 4.34
CA ALA A 76 11.60 4.07 3.05
C ALA A 76 12.08 3.22 1.87
N ARG A 77 13.15 2.43 2.02
CA ARG A 77 13.62 1.50 0.98
C ARG A 77 12.76 0.26 0.82
N MET A 78 12.01 -0.11 1.85
CA MET A 78 11.24 -1.34 1.88
C MET A 78 9.76 -1.17 1.59
N LEU A 79 9.22 0.02 1.86
CA LEU A 79 7.79 0.28 1.85
C LEU A 79 7.38 1.07 0.62
N LEU A 80 6.36 0.57 -0.08
CA LEU A 80 5.54 1.37 -0.99
C LEU A 80 4.17 1.58 -0.34
N TRP A 81 3.85 2.84 -0.04
CA TRP A 81 2.57 3.26 0.50
C TRP A 81 1.70 3.89 -0.58
N ILE A 82 0.45 3.40 -0.70
CA ILE A 82 -0.61 4.05 -1.47
C ILE A 82 -1.83 4.20 -0.56
N GLY A 83 -2.07 5.43 -0.12
CA GLY A 83 -3.21 5.78 0.72
C GLY A 83 -4.51 5.97 -0.06
N HIS A 84 -5.56 6.39 0.64
CA HIS A 84 -6.84 6.72 0.02
C HIS A 84 -6.69 7.86 -1.02
N ALA A 85 -5.95 8.91 -0.70
CA ALA A 85 -5.55 9.91 -1.69
C ALA A 85 -4.44 9.37 -2.59
N ALA A 86 -4.47 9.71 -3.87
CA ALA A 86 -3.51 9.24 -4.88
C ALA A 86 -2.05 9.64 -4.56
N GLY A 87 -1.84 10.74 -3.83
CA GLY A 87 -0.50 11.20 -3.44
C GLY A 87 0.34 11.67 -4.62
N ILE A 88 -0.30 12.12 -5.68
CA ILE A 88 0.31 12.70 -6.89
C ILE A 88 0.24 14.23 -6.83
N LYS A 89 1.08 14.89 -7.61
CA LYS A 89 1.09 16.35 -7.79
C LYS A 89 0.27 16.71 -9.02
N ASP A 90 -0.80 17.45 -8.84
CA ASP A 90 -1.78 17.76 -9.88
C ASP A 90 -1.19 18.57 -11.03
N VAL A 91 -0.19 19.42 -10.75
CA VAL A 91 0.46 20.27 -11.75
C VAL A 91 1.45 19.51 -12.63
N LEU A 92 1.90 18.32 -12.21
CA LEU A 92 2.80 17.46 -12.97
C LEU A 92 2.03 16.51 -13.87
N SER A 93 2.66 16.08 -14.98
CA SER A 93 2.13 14.99 -15.80
C SER A 93 2.22 13.64 -15.09
N ALA A 94 1.60 12.60 -15.66
CA ALA A 94 1.71 11.24 -15.14
C ALA A 94 3.16 10.75 -15.14
N GLU A 95 3.92 10.98 -16.21
CA GLU A 95 5.35 10.65 -16.32
C GLU A 95 6.19 11.40 -15.27
N GLU A 96 5.98 12.71 -15.14
CA GLU A 96 6.73 13.54 -14.19
C GLU A 96 6.47 13.11 -12.73
N ASN A 97 5.22 12.77 -12.40
CA ASN A 97 4.88 12.24 -11.07
C ASN A 97 5.63 10.96 -10.75
N LEU A 98 5.65 9.98 -11.68
CA LEU A 98 6.37 8.73 -11.48
C LEU A 98 7.87 8.95 -11.45
N THR A 99 8.43 9.80 -12.32
CA THR A 99 9.85 10.14 -12.32
C THR A 99 10.28 10.71 -10.98
N TRP A 100 9.51 11.67 -10.44
CA TRP A 100 9.79 12.29 -9.14
C TRP A 100 9.70 11.28 -7.99
N LEU A 101 8.66 10.44 -7.98
CA LEU A 101 8.47 9.42 -6.94
C LEU A 101 9.57 8.34 -6.99
N CYS A 102 10.00 7.93 -8.18
CA CYS A 102 11.10 6.98 -8.36
C CYS A 102 12.44 7.57 -7.89
N ALA A 103 12.71 8.85 -8.16
CA ALA A 103 13.96 9.49 -7.78
C ALA A 103 14.22 9.48 -6.26
N LEU A 104 13.16 9.34 -5.44
CA LEU A 104 13.27 9.22 -3.98
C LEU A 104 13.79 7.85 -3.52
N HIS A 105 13.73 6.82 -4.38
CA HIS A 105 14.09 5.44 -4.05
C HIS A 105 15.11 4.89 -5.03
N GLN A 106 14.68 4.61 -6.24
CA GLN A 106 15.52 4.08 -7.32
C GLN A 106 15.03 4.66 -8.66
N PRO A 107 15.86 5.44 -9.36
CA PRO A 107 15.49 6.01 -10.64
C PRO A 107 15.06 4.92 -11.63
N ALA A 108 13.95 5.15 -12.33
CA ALA A 108 13.46 4.31 -13.41
C ALA A 108 13.69 5.00 -14.76
N SER A 109 13.91 4.21 -15.82
CA SER A 109 14.00 4.77 -17.17
C SER A 109 12.64 5.28 -17.64
N ARG A 110 12.64 6.18 -18.62
CA ARG A 110 11.40 6.69 -19.23
C ARG A 110 10.54 5.56 -19.79
N GLU A 111 11.17 4.60 -20.44
CA GLU A 111 10.51 3.42 -21.02
C GLU A 111 9.81 2.58 -19.94
N ALA A 112 10.46 2.36 -18.79
CA ALA A 112 9.89 1.63 -17.67
C ALA A 112 8.69 2.36 -17.06
N ILE A 113 8.75 3.69 -16.96
CA ILE A 113 7.63 4.53 -16.50
C ILE A 113 6.44 4.43 -17.47
N TRP A 114 6.69 4.51 -18.76
CA TRP A 114 5.65 4.38 -19.79
C TRP A 114 5.01 3.00 -19.80
N GLN A 115 5.81 1.94 -19.64
CA GLN A 115 5.29 0.57 -19.47
C GLN A 115 4.41 0.43 -18.22
N ALA A 116 4.81 1.04 -17.09
CA ALA A 116 4.02 1.04 -15.87
C ALA A 116 2.69 1.80 -16.04
N LEU A 117 2.69 2.93 -16.75
CA LEU A 117 1.47 3.68 -17.10
C LEU A 117 0.57 2.88 -18.05
N ALA A 118 1.14 2.25 -19.06
CA ALA A 118 0.39 1.38 -19.97
C ALA A 118 -0.26 0.21 -19.23
N ALA A 119 0.44 -0.41 -18.27
CA ALA A 119 -0.07 -1.51 -17.45
C ALA A 119 -1.32 -1.14 -16.64
N VAL A 120 -1.51 0.12 -16.30
CA VAL A 120 -2.72 0.60 -15.61
C VAL A 120 -3.72 1.28 -16.55
N GLY A 121 -3.57 1.10 -17.89
CA GLY A 121 -4.48 1.65 -18.89
C GLY A 121 -4.39 3.15 -19.08
N LEU A 122 -3.18 3.72 -18.91
CA LEU A 122 -2.88 5.14 -19.14
C LEU A 122 -1.94 5.38 -20.33
N HIS A 123 -1.91 4.43 -21.29
CA HIS A 123 -1.19 4.63 -22.55
C HIS A 123 -1.76 5.86 -23.30
N GLY A 124 -0.89 6.78 -23.73
CA GLY A 124 -1.24 8.04 -24.38
C GLY A 124 -1.62 9.18 -23.41
N PHE A 125 -1.48 8.96 -22.09
CA PHE A 125 -1.69 9.99 -21.07
C PHE A 125 -0.40 10.37 -20.32
N GLU A 126 0.75 9.95 -20.80
CA GLU A 126 2.04 10.11 -20.14
C GLU A 126 2.38 11.57 -19.88
N ASP A 127 2.18 12.43 -20.88
CA ASP A 127 2.49 13.86 -20.85
C ASP A 127 1.34 14.72 -20.34
N VAL A 128 0.20 14.12 -20.01
CA VAL A 128 -1.01 14.85 -19.64
C VAL A 128 -0.92 15.32 -18.19
N PRO A 129 -1.10 16.63 -17.90
CA PRO A 129 -1.11 17.14 -16.53
C PRO A 129 -2.20 16.48 -15.68
N CYS A 130 -1.86 16.04 -14.47
CA CYS A 130 -2.75 15.22 -13.65
C CYS A 130 -4.03 15.94 -13.22
N HIS A 131 -4.05 17.27 -13.13
CA HIS A 131 -5.28 18.02 -12.83
C HIS A 131 -6.36 17.91 -13.92
N THR A 132 -6.01 17.52 -15.16
CA THR A 132 -6.96 17.31 -16.26
C THR A 132 -7.49 15.87 -16.30
N LEU A 133 -6.86 14.96 -15.55
CA LEU A 133 -7.26 13.56 -15.46
C LEU A 133 -8.47 13.40 -14.52
N SER A 134 -9.34 12.43 -14.83
CA SER A 134 -10.40 12.02 -13.91
C SER A 134 -9.80 11.45 -12.61
N ALA A 135 -10.57 11.46 -11.52
CA ALA A 135 -10.14 10.87 -10.24
C ALA A 135 -9.69 9.41 -10.39
N GLY A 136 -10.38 8.62 -11.25
CA GLY A 136 -9.98 7.25 -11.55
C GLY A 136 -8.65 7.16 -12.30
N GLN A 137 -8.37 8.07 -13.24
CA GLN A 137 -7.08 8.13 -13.92
C GLN A 137 -5.97 8.56 -12.97
N GLN A 138 -6.19 9.55 -12.12
CA GLN A 138 -5.26 9.96 -11.07
C GLN A 138 -4.94 8.79 -10.12
N ARG A 139 -5.96 8.01 -9.73
CA ARG A 139 -5.76 6.79 -8.93
C ARG A 139 -4.87 5.79 -9.65
N ARG A 140 -5.08 5.59 -10.96
CA ARG A 140 -4.25 4.70 -11.79
C ARG A 140 -2.81 5.19 -11.92
N VAL A 141 -2.54 6.49 -11.97
CA VAL A 141 -1.17 7.04 -11.90
C VAL A 141 -0.48 6.60 -10.59
N ALA A 142 -1.17 6.69 -9.45
CA ALA A 142 -0.63 6.22 -8.19
C ALA A 142 -0.35 4.71 -8.18
N LEU A 143 -1.24 3.91 -8.75
CA LEU A 143 -1.13 2.46 -8.85
C LEU A 143 -0.02 2.00 -9.83
N ALA A 144 0.31 2.82 -10.85
CA ALA A 144 1.41 2.53 -11.76
C ALA A 144 2.76 2.32 -11.05
N ARG A 145 2.92 2.87 -9.86
CA ARG A 145 4.11 2.65 -9.00
C ARG A 145 4.34 1.18 -8.65
N LEU A 146 3.29 0.38 -8.59
CA LEU A 146 3.38 -1.07 -8.32
C LEU A 146 4.02 -1.84 -9.48
N TYR A 147 4.00 -1.28 -10.69
CA TYR A 147 4.51 -1.91 -11.93
C TYR A 147 5.91 -1.44 -12.31
N LEU A 148 6.53 -0.60 -11.49
CA LEU A 148 7.90 -0.15 -11.71
C LEU A 148 8.91 -1.26 -11.43
N PRO A 149 10.07 -1.28 -12.11
CA PRO A 149 11.13 -2.26 -11.86
C PRO A 149 11.67 -2.12 -10.43
N ALA A 150 12.14 -3.25 -9.87
CA ALA A 150 12.66 -3.35 -8.50
C ALA A 150 11.66 -2.83 -7.43
N PRO A 151 10.49 -3.44 -7.34
CA PRO A 151 9.45 -2.98 -6.43
C PRO A 151 9.89 -3.10 -4.98
N ALA A 152 9.42 -2.17 -4.12
CA ALA A 152 9.59 -2.27 -2.69
C ALA A 152 9.03 -3.61 -2.17
N PRO A 153 9.70 -4.31 -1.26
CA PRO A 153 9.26 -5.63 -0.77
C PRO A 153 7.92 -5.61 -0.03
N LEU A 154 7.56 -4.50 0.61
CA LEU A 154 6.32 -4.34 1.38
C LEU A 154 5.41 -3.30 0.71
N TRP A 155 4.21 -3.70 0.35
CA TRP A 155 3.17 -2.80 -0.15
C TRP A 155 2.08 -2.64 0.90
N ILE A 156 1.77 -1.39 1.26
CA ILE A 156 0.64 -1.06 2.14
C ILE A 156 -0.33 -0.19 1.34
N LEU A 157 -1.54 -0.72 1.12
CA LEU A 157 -2.50 -0.19 0.14
C LEU A 157 -3.86 0.06 0.81
N ASP A 158 -4.32 1.31 0.79
CA ASP A 158 -5.61 1.68 1.36
C ASP A 158 -6.65 1.81 0.23
N GLU A 159 -7.59 0.86 0.14
CA GLU A 159 -8.62 0.73 -0.89
C GLU A 159 -8.08 0.79 -2.33
N PRO A 160 -7.14 -0.08 -2.74
CA PRO A 160 -6.47 0.02 -4.03
C PRO A 160 -7.40 -0.20 -5.24
N PHE A 161 -8.52 -0.90 -5.08
CA PHE A 161 -9.44 -1.25 -6.16
C PHE A 161 -10.48 -0.15 -6.47
N THR A 162 -10.54 0.89 -5.65
CA THR A 162 -11.47 2.00 -5.87
C THR A 162 -11.23 2.66 -7.22
N ALA A 163 -12.32 2.91 -7.96
CA ALA A 163 -12.33 3.54 -9.29
C ALA A 163 -11.63 2.73 -10.41
N LEU A 164 -11.42 1.43 -10.21
CA LEU A 164 -11.03 0.51 -11.26
C LEU A 164 -12.26 -0.18 -11.88
N ASP A 165 -12.21 -0.45 -13.17
CA ASP A 165 -13.16 -1.34 -13.83
C ASP A 165 -12.85 -2.82 -13.54
N LYS A 166 -13.71 -3.74 -13.96
CA LYS A 166 -13.55 -5.18 -13.73
C LYS A 166 -12.23 -5.73 -14.26
N HIS A 167 -11.75 -5.24 -15.39
CA HIS A 167 -10.48 -5.68 -15.98
C HIS A 167 -9.31 -5.20 -15.14
N GLY A 168 -9.28 -3.91 -14.77
CA GLY A 168 -8.25 -3.33 -13.90
C GLY A 168 -8.21 -3.98 -12.51
N VAL A 169 -9.37 -4.35 -11.95
CA VAL A 169 -9.44 -5.13 -10.69
C VAL A 169 -8.74 -6.48 -10.85
N ALA A 170 -9.13 -7.29 -11.85
CA ALA A 170 -8.54 -8.62 -12.06
C ALA A 170 -7.03 -8.55 -12.32
N GLN A 171 -6.58 -7.56 -13.09
CA GLN A 171 -5.17 -7.33 -13.36
C GLN A 171 -4.39 -6.98 -12.09
N LEU A 172 -4.94 -6.07 -11.26
CA LEU A 172 -4.30 -5.69 -10.00
C LEU A 172 -4.26 -6.85 -9.01
N GLU A 173 -5.34 -7.64 -8.87
CA GLU A 173 -5.35 -8.84 -8.03
C GLU A 173 -4.24 -9.81 -8.41
N GLY A 174 -4.14 -10.15 -9.71
CA GLY A 174 -3.08 -11.01 -10.22
C GLY A 174 -1.67 -10.46 -9.94
N HIS A 175 -1.50 -9.14 -10.07
CA HIS A 175 -0.21 -8.48 -9.81
C HIS A 175 0.17 -8.51 -8.31
N LEU A 176 -0.79 -8.28 -7.41
CA LEU A 176 -0.58 -8.38 -5.97
C LEU A 176 -0.25 -9.82 -5.55
N ALA A 177 -0.96 -10.80 -6.08
CA ALA A 177 -0.69 -12.21 -5.82
C ALA A 177 0.71 -12.61 -6.29
N ALA A 178 1.07 -12.24 -7.52
CA ALA A 178 2.41 -12.51 -8.07
C ALA A 178 3.53 -11.85 -7.25
N HIS A 179 3.31 -10.62 -6.74
CA HIS A 179 4.27 -9.97 -5.85
C HIS A 179 4.52 -10.79 -4.59
N CYS A 180 3.47 -11.31 -3.94
CA CYS A 180 3.59 -12.16 -2.76
C CYS A 180 4.29 -13.49 -3.10
N GLU A 181 3.91 -14.15 -4.18
CA GLU A 181 4.54 -15.41 -4.61
C GLU A 181 6.04 -15.25 -4.91
N ASN A 182 6.47 -14.07 -5.33
CA ASN A 182 7.88 -13.71 -5.49
C ASN A 182 8.56 -13.23 -4.19
N GLY A 183 7.94 -13.46 -3.02
CA GLY A 183 8.52 -13.15 -1.72
C GLY A 183 8.29 -11.71 -1.24
N GLY A 184 7.42 -10.96 -1.92
CA GLY A 184 6.93 -9.67 -1.44
C GLY A 184 5.90 -9.83 -0.32
N MET A 185 5.48 -8.71 0.25
CA MET A 185 4.47 -8.62 1.31
C MET A 185 3.43 -7.57 0.92
N VAL A 186 2.15 -7.89 1.14
CA VAL A 186 1.05 -6.94 0.90
C VAL A 186 0.20 -6.82 2.16
N VAL A 187 -0.09 -5.59 2.56
CA VAL A 187 -1.14 -5.29 3.55
C VAL A 187 -2.14 -4.36 2.87
N LEU A 188 -3.40 -4.72 2.85
CA LEU A 188 -4.40 -3.91 2.18
C LEU A 188 -5.72 -3.82 2.93
N THR A 189 -6.45 -2.73 2.70
CA THR A 189 -7.88 -2.65 2.99
C THR A 189 -8.66 -2.72 1.70
N THR A 190 -9.81 -3.36 1.72
CA THR A 190 -10.75 -3.32 0.60
C THR A 190 -12.14 -3.74 1.01
N HIS A 191 -13.16 -3.20 0.33
CA HIS A 191 -14.55 -3.69 0.36
C HIS A 191 -14.84 -4.65 -0.81
N HIS A 192 -13.84 -4.83 -1.70
CA HIS A 192 -13.94 -5.76 -2.82
C HIS A 192 -13.61 -7.18 -2.37
N SER A 193 -14.38 -8.17 -2.83
CA SER A 193 -14.11 -9.60 -2.61
C SER A 193 -13.03 -10.05 -3.60
N LEU A 194 -11.84 -10.43 -3.12
CA LEU A 194 -10.74 -10.86 -3.94
C LEU A 194 -11.05 -12.21 -4.60
N ALA A 195 -10.88 -12.29 -5.91
CA ALA A 195 -11.02 -13.53 -6.69
C ALA A 195 -9.68 -14.28 -6.81
N THR A 196 -8.55 -13.55 -6.82
CA THR A 196 -7.20 -14.10 -6.93
C THR A 196 -6.41 -13.78 -5.67
N MET A 197 -5.98 -14.82 -4.96
CA MET A 197 -5.26 -14.70 -3.69
C MET A 197 -3.99 -15.58 -3.72
N PRO A 198 -2.85 -15.11 -3.16
CA PRO A 198 -1.65 -15.94 -3.00
C PRO A 198 -1.86 -16.99 -1.89
N SER A 199 -0.97 -17.97 -1.84
CA SER A 199 -0.99 -19.03 -0.80
C SER A 199 -0.88 -18.48 0.63
N GLY A 200 -0.20 -17.34 0.82
CA GLY A 200 -0.04 -16.64 2.09
C GLY A 200 -1.15 -15.63 2.41
N TYR A 201 -2.31 -15.73 1.75
CA TYR A 201 -3.45 -14.83 2.05
C TYR A 201 -4.03 -15.07 3.44
N ARG A 202 -4.26 -13.98 4.16
CA ARG A 202 -4.93 -13.99 5.47
C ARG A 202 -5.81 -12.75 5.62
N GLU A 203 -6.88 -12.90 6.39
CA GLU A 203 -7.77 -11.79 6.75
C GLU A 203 -7.65 -11.48 8.24
N LEU A 204 -7.57 -10.19 8.57
CA LEU A 204 -7.61 -9.64 9.91
C LEU A 204 -8.91 -8.82 10.04
N ASP A 205 -9.88 -9.33 10.77
CA ASP A 205 -11.07 -8.57 11.13
C ASP A 205 -10.78 -7.68 12.33
N LEU A 206 -10.61 -6.37 12.09
CA LEU A 206 -10.23 -5.40 13.11
C LEU A 206 -11.30 -5.22 14.20
N ALA A 207 -12.55 -5.60 13.95
CA ALA A 207 -13.61 -5.54 14.95
C ALA A 207 -13.35 -6.44 16.16
N ARG A 208 -12.50 -7.47 16.02
CA ARG A 208 -12.12 -8.38 17.14
C ARG A 208 -11.23 -7.71 18.19
N TRP A 209 -10.62 -6.58 17.86
CA TRP A 209 -9.77 -5.78 18.77
C TRP A 209 -10.39 -4.43 19.11
N ALA A 210 -11.66 -4.22 18.76
CA ALA A 210 -12.37 -3.02 19.16
C ALA A 210 -12.50 -2.96 20.68
N ALA A 211 -12.23 -1.77 21.26
CA ALA A 211 -12.30 -1.51 22.68
C ALA A 211 -13.74 -1.27 23.13
#